data_2289824b861d4553eaa1e7cd208c954d
#
_entry.id   2289824b861d4553eaa1e7cd208c954d
#
_cell.length_a   1.000
_cell.length_b   1.000
_cell.length_c   1.000
_cell.angle_alpha   90.00
_cell.angle_beta   90.00
_cell.angle_gamma   90.00
#
_symmetry.space_group_name_H-M   'P 1'
#
loop_
_entity.id
_entity.type
_entity.pdbx_description
1 polymer ?
#
loop_
_entity_poly.entity_id
_entity_poly.type
_entity_poly.pdbx_seq_one_letter_code
_entity_poly.pdbx_strand_id
1 'polypeptide(L)'
;STSNDKPDQGYENTLVTAGVNTSFEQYQDLFANLGLSASYDDLRTTGAASDSLKKQSGDFSELAGNYGFRLDKRNRTFMPTDGSIISFNQVLPIYADKSYIANTFAASNYNQFTENVVNATKFYVSAVNGVGGDHVRLSKRRFLSTKRLRGFKRGKVGPRDGLDHVGGNYAAALNFEANLPNLLPEATKTDVGLFLDFGNVWGADYDSSIE
;
A
#
# COMPACT_ATOMS: atom_id res chain seq x y z
N SER A 1 -1.08 8.13 16.48
CA SER A 1 0.29 8.55 16.15
C SER A 1 1.18 7.34 15.95
N THR A 2 2.14 7.45 15.05
CA THR A 2 3.17 6.43 14.82
C THR A 2 4.51 7.14 14.88
N SER A 3 5.41 6.64 15.75
CA SER A 3 6.80 7.09 15.79
C SER A 3 7.70 5.92 15.34
N ASN A 4 8.63 6.21 14.44
CA ASN A 4 9.66 5.28 13.99
C ASN A 4 11.02 5.93 14.27
N ASP A 5 11.70 5.41 15.27
CA ASP A 5 13.08 5.76 15.55
C ASP A 5 14.01 4.71 14.90
N LYS A 6 14.92 5.18 14.06
CA LYS A 6 15.90 4.39 13.31
C LYS A 6 17.31 4.97 13.51
N PRO A 7 17.88 4.86 14.72
CA PRO A 7 19.19 5.43 15.03
C PRO A 7 20.31 4.88 14.15
N ASP A 8 20.24 3.59 13.76
CA ASP A 8 21.19 2.97 12.84
C ASP A 8 21.14 3.57 11.41
N GLN A 9 20.00 4.15 11.04
CA GLN A 9 19.76 4.81 9.76
C GLN A 9 19.83 6.33 9.86
N GLY A 10 20.07 6.83 11.05
CA GLY A 10 20.26 8.24 11.34
C GLY A 10 19.01 9.11 11.21
N TYR A 11 17.82 8.57 11.38
CA TYR A 11 16.59 9.35 11.34
C TYR A 11 15.54 8.90 12.36
N GLU A 12 14.72 9.87 12.75
CA GLU A 12 13.49 9.67 13.51
C GLU A 12 12.33 10.30 12.73
N ASN A 13 11.23 9.58 12.61
CA ASN A 13 10.01 10.09 11.97
C ASN A 13 8.81 9.94 12.89
N THR A 14 8.12 11.03 13.17
CA THR A 14 6.86 11.05 13.92
C THR A 14 5.72 11.48 12.99
N LEU A 15 4.77 10.58 12.77
CA LEU A 15 3.57 10.83 11.99
C LEU A 15 2.33 10.80 12.89
N VAL A 16 1.62 11.91 12.96
CA VAL A 16 0.31 12.02 13.61
C VAL A 16 -0.74 12.21 12.53
N THR A 17 -1.77 11.39 12.53
CA THR A 17 -2.88 11.49 11.57
C THR A 17 -4.21 11.39 12.31
N ALA A 18 -5.13 12.25 11.95
CA ALA A 18 -6.53 12.19 12.34
C ALA A 18 -7.40 12.32 11.11
N GLY A 19 -8.54 11.62 11.09
CA GLY A 19 -9.41 11.69 9.92
C GLY A 19 -10.80 11.11 10.18
N VAL A 20 -11.70 11.43 9.28
CA VAL A 20 -13.06 10.92 9.25
C VAL A 20 -13.32 10.34 7.87
N ASN A 21 -13.96 9.18 7.83
CA ASN A 21 -14.35 8.51 6.61
C ASN A 21 -15.81 8.07 6.70
N THR A 22 -16.52 8.14 5.58
CA THR A 22 -17.83 7.54 5.40
C THR A 22 -17.79 6.59 4.20
N SER A 23 -18.58 5.53 4.29
CA SER A 23 -18.77 4.58 3.19
C SER A 23 -20.25 4.27 3.08
N PHE A 24 -20.79 4.29 1.88
CA PHE A 24 -22.19 4.02 1.60
C PHE A 24 -22.33 3.25 0.29
N GLU A 25 -23.35 2.43 0.22
CA GLU A 25 -23.71 1.70 -0.99
C GLU A 25 -24.43 2.65 -1.94
N GLN A 26 -23.83 2.89 -3.11
CA GLN A 26 -24.38 3.77 -4.14
C GLN A 26 -25.32 3.02 -5.08
N TYR A 27 -24.94 1.79 -5.44
CA TYR A 27 -25.71 0.82 -6.21
C TYR A 27 -25.41 -0.57 -5.64
N GLN A 28 -26.20 -1.56 -6.02
CA GLN A 28 -26.00 -2.94 -5.59
C GLN A 28 -24.52 -3.37 -5.77
N ASP A 29 -23.91 -3.82 -4.69
CA ASP A 29 -22.51 -4.26 -4.62
C ASP A 29 -21.46 -3.15 -4.88
N LEU A 30 -21.87 -1.91 -5.20
CA LEU A 30 -20.99 -0.77 -5.43
C LEU A 30 -21.02 0.20 -4.26
N PHE A 31 -19.92 0.29 -3.55
CA PHE A 31 -19.71 1.18 -2.42
C PHE A 31 -18.85 2.36 -2.83
N ALA A 32 -19.28 3.56 -2.45
CA ALA A 32 -18.48 4.76 -2.50
C ALA A 32 -17.96 5.10 -1.11
N ASN A 33 -16.75 5.60 -1.02
CA ASN A 33 -16.17 6.13 0.21
C ASN A 33 -15.65 7.54 -0.01
N LEU A 34 -15.84 8.39 1.00
CA LEU A 34 -15.35 9.75 1.06
C LEU A 34 -14.70 9.98 2.41
N GLY A 35 -13.62 10.75 2.44
CA GLY A 35 -12.96 11.05 3.70
C GLY A 35 -12.13 12.32 3.66
N LEU A 36 -11.83 12.80 4.86
CA LEU A 36 -10.92 13.89 5.12
C LEU A 36 -9.92 13.44 6.17
N SER A 37 -8.65 13.79 5.99
CA SER A 37 -7.60 13.49 6.94
C SER A 37 -6.67 14.68 7.09
N ALA A 38 -6.29 14.97 8.33
CA ALA A 38 -5.22 15.89 8.65
C ALA A 38 -4.02 15.09 9.18
N SER A 39 -2.82 15.41 8.72
CA SER A 39 -1.60 14.79 9.20
C SER A 39 -0.51 15.82 9.48
N TYR A 40 0.30 15.52 10.49
CA TYR A 40 1.52 16.22 10.83
C TYR A 40 2.66 15.19 10.82
N ASP A 41 3.72 15.49 10.12
CA ASP A 41 4.84 14.59 9.82
C ASP A 41 6.15 15.32 10.13
N ASP A 42 6.83 14.95 11.23
CA ASP A 42 8.13 15.48 11.64
C ASP A 42 9.22 14.44 11.35
N LEU A 43 10.12 14.78 10.44
CA LEU A 43 11.28 13.96 10.09
C LEU A 43 12.55 14.65 10.53
N ARG A 44 13.25 14.06 11.49
CA ARG A 44 14.54 14.50 12.02
C ARG A 44 15.66 13.60 11.53
N THR A 45 16.77 14.18 11.13
CA THR A 45 17.92 13.44 10.59
C THR A 45 19.18 13.79 11.36
N THR A 46 20.07 12.83 11.48
CA THR A 46 21.44 13.00 12.01
C THR A 46 22.46 13.01 10.87
N GLY A 47 23.73 13.20 11.20
CA GLY A 47 24.81 13.12 10.23
C GLY A 47 24.93 11.78 9.50
N ALA A 48 24.43 10.69 10.14
CA ALA A 48 24.45 9.34 9.59
C ALA A 48 23.35 9.06 8.55
N ALA A 49 22.34 9.93 8.45
CA ALA A 49 21.26 9.77 7.48
C ALA A 49 21.77 9.93 6.04
N SER A 50 21.11 9.25 5.11
CA SER A 50 21.35 9.40 3.69
C SER A 50 21.00 10.82 3.19
N ASP A 51 21.55 11.22 2.07
CA ASP A 51 21.34 12.57 1.53
C ASP A 51 19.90 12.80 1.09
N SER A 52 19.22 11.77 0.60
CA SER A 52 17.80 11.86 0.27
C SER A 52 16.92 12.08 1.51
N LEU A 53 17.26 11.49 2.64
CA LEU A 53 16.57 11.69 3.91
C LEU A 53 16.83 13.08 4.50
N LYS A 54 18.08 13.57 4.43
CA LYS A 54 18.44 14.93 4.88
C LYS A 54 17.67 16.01 4.13
N LYS A 55 17.49 15.83 2.80
CA LYS A 55 16.68 16.75 1.97
C LYS A 55 15.20 16.80 2.35
N GLN A 56 14.70 15.79 3.06
CA GLN A 56 13.30 15.67 3.48
C GLN A 56 13.09 16.05 4.95
N SER A 57 14.15 16.41 5.67
CA SER A 57 14.08 16.79 7.09
C SER A 57 13.18 18.01 7.28
N GLY A 58 12.45 18.04 8.39
CA GLY A 58 11.54 19.09 8.79
C GLY A 58 10.14 18.60 9.13
N ASP A 59 9.31 19.54 9.51
CA ASP A 59 7.91 19.34 9.87
C ASP A 59 7.00 19.77 8.71
N PHE A 60 5.93 19.00 8.51
CA PHE A 60 5.02 19.17 7.38
C PHE A 60 3.60 18.86 7.79
N SER A 61 2.71 19.77 7.45
CA SER A 61 1.29 19.65 7.72
C SER A 61 0.53 19.39 6.42
N GLU A 62 -0.53 18.64 6.53
CA GLU A 62 -1.38 18.28 5.40
C GLU A 62 -2.84 18.15 5.83
N LEU A 63 -3.73 18.66 5.01
CA LEU A 63 -5.15 18.35 4.97
C LEU A 63 -5.45 17.74 3.60
N ALA A 64 -5.87 16.50 3.58
CA ALA A 64 -6.17 15.77 2.35
C ALA A 64 -7.61 15.25 2.33
N GLY A 65 -8.21 15.28 1.14
CA GLY A 65 -9.44 14.57 0.83
C GLY A 65 -9.13 13.22 0.19
N ASN A 66 -9.96 12.24 0.46
CA ASN A 66 -9.91 10.97 -0.26
C ASN A 66 -11.29 10.57 -0.73
N TYR A 67 -11.34 9.92 -1.87
CA TYR A 67 -12.52 9.25 -2.36
C TYR A 67 -12.14 7.91 -3.01
N GLY A 68 -13.10 7.02 -3.08
CA GLY A 68 -12.88 5.74 -3.71
C GLY A 68 -14.17 5.00 -3.98
N PHE A 69 -14.01 3.91 -4.74
CA PHE A 69 -15.10 3.01 -5.10
C PHE A 69 -14.66 1.57 -4.86
N ARG A 70 -15.59 0.74 -4.42
CA ARG A 70 -15.41 -0.69 -4.25
C ARG A 70 -16.61 -1.44 -4.78
N LEU A 71 -16.39 -2.21 -5.83
CA LEU A 71 -17.36 -3.17 -6.36
C LEU A 71 -17.02 -4.55 -5.78
N ASP A 72 -17.94 -5.15 -5.01
CA ASP A 72 -17.72 -6.43 -4.33
C ASP A 72 -18.78 -7.44 -4.73
N LYS A 73 -18.45 -8.26 -5.72
CA LYS A 73 -19.32 -9.32 -6.27
C LYS A 73 -18.86 -10.72 -5.86
N ARG A 74 -18.17 -10.83 -4.74
CA ARG A 74 -17.79 -12.14 -4.21
C ARG A 74 -19.00 -12.86 -3.63
N ASN A 75 -19.02 -14.16 -3.76
CA ASN A 75 -20.09 -14.99 -3.17
C ASN A 75 -20.12 -14.95 -1.64
N ARG A 76 -18.98 -14.64 -0.98
CA ARG A 76 -18.86 -14.45 0.46
C ARG A 76 -17.64 -13.60 0.80
N THR A 77 -17.70 -12.92 1.95
CA THR A 77 -16.62 -12.01 2.38
C THR A 77 -15.40 -12.77 2.89
N PHE A 78 -15.62 -13.85 3.65
CA PHE A 78 -14.56 -14.69 4.20
C PHE A 78 -14.38 -15.94 3.34
N MET A 79 -13.13 -16.25 2.98
CA MET A 79 -12.75 -17.37 2.10
C MET A 79 -13.61 -17.47 0.84
N PRO A 80 -13.67 -16.43 0.02
CA PRO A 80 -14.47 -16.45 -1.20
C PRO A 80 -14.00 -17.54 -2.14
N THR A 81 -14.96 -18.22 -2.76
CA THR A 81 -14.69 -19.27 -3.75
C THR A 81 -15.03 -18.83 -5.16
N ASP A 82 -15.82 -17.78 -5.31
CA ASP A 82 -16.22 -17.25 -6.61
C ASP A 82 -16.48 -15.75 -6.57
N GLY A 83 -16.41 -15.12 -7.73
CA GLY A 83 -16.67 -13.71 -7.91
C GLY A 83 -15.43 -12.82 -7.82
N SER A 84 -15.65 -11.53 -7.77
CA SER A 84 -14.56 -10.55 -7.81
C SER A 84 -14.79 -9.38 -6.87
N ILE A 85 -13.70 -8.76 -6.46
CA ILE A 85 -13.71 -7.47 -5.77
C ILE A 85 -12.73 -6.54 -6.50
N ILE A 86 -13.18 -5.33 -6.80
CA ILE A 86 -12.40 -4.28 -7.45
C ILE A 86 -12.50 -3.03 -6.58
N SER A 87 -11.39 -2.36 -6.34
CA SER A 87 -11.35 -1.11 -5.59
C SER A 87 -10.42 -0.10 -6.23
N PHE A 88 -10.83 1.14 -6.18
CA PHE A 88 -10.03 2.31 -6.52
C PHE A 88 -10.10 3.30 -5.38
N ASN A 89 -8.99 3.91 -5.03
CA ASN A 89 -8.94 5.00 -4.06
C ASN A 89 -7.96 6.07 -4.53
N GLN A 90 -8.36 7.34 -4.40
CA GLN A 90 -7.53 8.50 -4.69
C GLN A 90 -7.46 9.41 -3.47
N VAL A 91 -6.27 9.94 -3.21
CA VAL A 91 -6.01 10.98 -2.20
C VAL A 91 -5.58 12.24 -2.93
N LEU A 92 -6.22 13.36 -2.58
CA LEU A 92 -5.99 14.68 -3.16
C LEU A 92 -5.61 15.67 -2.05
N PRO A 93 -4.61 16.54 -2.27
CA PRO A 93 -4.29 17.57 -1.31
C PRO A 93 -5.38 18.67 -1.34
N ILE A 94 -5.86 19.07 -0.18
CA ILE A 94 -6.67 20.28 0.01
C ILE A 94 -5.75 21.42 0.42
N TYR A 95 -4.85 21.14 1.36
CA TYR A 95 -3.75 21.98 1.77
C TYR A 95 -2.57 21.07 2.16
N ALA A 96 -1.39 21.37 1.70
CA ALA A 96 -0.19 20.63 2.10
C ALA A 96 1.06 21.49 1.89
N ASP A 97 2.02 21.38 2.82
CA ASP A 97 3.35 21.98 2.66
C ASP A 97 4.13 21.31 1.52
N LYS A 98 3.83 20.03 1.25
CA LYS A 98 4.28 19.25 0.11
C LYS A 98 3.11 18.52 -0.51
N SER A 99 2.67 19.00 -1.66
CA SER A 99 1.47 18.49 -2.33
C SER A 99 1.76 17.24 -3.16
N TYR A 100 0.88 16.25 -3.05
CA TYR A 100 0.93 15.03 -3.86
C TYR A 100 -0.46 14.50 -4.18
N ILE A 101 -0.57 13.72 -5.23
CA ILE A 101 -1.75 12.92 -5.56
C ILE A 101 -1.36 11.45 -5.44
N ALA A 102 -2.20 10.68 -4.78
CA ALA A 102 -1.98 9.26 -4.63
C ALA A 102 -3.17 8.45 -5.15
N ASN A 103 -2.87 7.45 -5.98
CA ASN A 103 -3.84 6.55 -6.57
C ASN A 103 -3.54 5.13 -6.13
N THR A 104 -4.56 4.36 -5.83
CA THR A 104 -4.45 2.95 -5.53
C THR A 104 -5.57 2.19 -6.21
N PHE A 105 -5.20 1.17 -6.96
CA PHE A 105 -6.14 0.23 -7.58
C PHE A 105 -5.82 -1.17 -7.12
N ALA A 106 -6.85 -1.93 -6.77
CA ALA A 106 -6.71 -3.35 -6.47
C ALA A 106 -7.90 -4.12 -7.02
N ALA A 107 -7.62 -5.29 -7.59
CA ALA A 107 -8.62 -6.22 -8.08
C ALA A 107 -8.27 -7.63 -7.61
N SER A 108 -9.27 -8.40 -7.23
CA SER A 108 -9.12 -9.82 -6.93
C SER A 108 -10.27 -10.57 -7.58
N ASN A 109 -9.95 -11.65 -8.25
CA ASN A 109 -10.91 -12.57 -8.84
C ASN A 109 -10.72 -13.95 -8.21
N TYR A 110 -11.82 -14.58 -7.88
CA TYR A 110 -11.90 -15.91 -7.29
C TYR A 110 -12.67 -16.82 -8.22
N ASN A 111 -12.20 -18.04 -8.39
CA ASN A 111 -12.84 -19.02 -9.25
C ASN A 111 -12.64 -20.41 -8.66
N GLN A 112 -13.73 -21.10 -8.38
CA GLN A 112 -13.70 -22.48 -7.97
C GLN A 112 -13.52 -23.36 -9.21
N PHE A 113 -12.30 -23.84 -9.41
CA PHE A 113 -11.95 -24.66 -10.56
C PHE A 113 -12.46 -26.08 -10.42
N THR A 114 -12.42 -26.61 -9.18
CA THR A 114 -13.03 -27.90 -8.80
C THR A 114 -13.55 -27.76 -7.35
N GLU A 115 -14.29 -28.75 -6.86
CA GLU A 115 -14.74 -28.77 -5.46
C GLU A 115 -13.59 -28.64 -4.44
N ASN A 116 -12.37 -29.04 -4.86
CA ASN A 116 -11.19 -29.07 -3.99
C ASN A 116 -10.15 -28.02 -4.34
N VAL A 117 -10.39 -27.17 -5.35
CA VAL A 117 -9.41 -26.16 -5.79
C VAL A 117 -10.10 -24.84 -6.05
N VAL A 118 -9.73 -23.85 -5.26
CA VAL A 118 -10.13 -22.45 -5.46
C VAL A 118 -8.93 -21.63 -5.88
N ASN A 119 -9.00 -21.07 -7.08
CA ASN A 119 -7.99 -20.15 -7.59
C ASN A 119 -8.34 -18.71 -7.21
N ALA A 120 -7.31 -17.93 -6.89
CA ALA A 120 -7.42 -16.49 -6.76
C ALA A 120 -6.31 -15.81 -7.56
N THR A 121 -6.70 -14.81 -8.36
CA THR A 121 -5.77 -13.89 -9.01
C THR A 121 -5.99 -12.52 -8.41
N LYS A 122 -4.90 -11.89 -7.90
CA LYS A 122 -4.97 -10.58 -7.26
C LYS A 122 -3.99 -9.63 -7.92
N PHE A 123 -4.48 -8.48 -8.30
CA PHE A 123 -3.70 -7.40 -8.89
C PHE A 123 -3.73 -6.18 -7.99
N TYR A 124 -2.61 -5.51 -7.88
CA TYR A 124 -2.46 -4.29 -7.11
C TYR A 124 -1.52 -3.34 -7.83
N VAL A 125 -1.90 -2.08 -7.91
CA VAL A 125 -1.03 -1.00 -8.32
C VAL A 125 -1.29 0.23 -7.45
N SER A 126 -0.23 0.92 -7.08
CA SER A 126 -0.32 2.19 -6.37
C SER A 126 0.71 3.16 -6.92
N ALA A 127 0.29 4.38 -7.13
CA ALA A 127 1.11 5.49 -7.61
C ALA A 127 0.96 6.67 -6.67
N VAL A 128 2.04 7.39 -6.43
CA VAL A 128 2.04 8.67 -5.75
C VAL A 128 2.95 9.62 -6.51
N ASN A 129 2.45 10.82 -6.79
CA ASN A 129 3.18 11.81 -7.58
C ASN A 129 3.09 13.17 -6.90
N GLY A 130 4.21 13.87 -6.79
CA GLY A 130 4.22 15.25 -6.35
C GLY A 130 3.49 16.16 -7.34
N VAL A 131 2.91 17.22 -6.84
CA VAL A 131 2.17 18.23 -7.61
C VAL A 131 2.88 19.57 -7.49
N GLY A 132 2.88 20.35 -8.58
CA GLY A 132 3.48 21.68 -8.56
C GLY A 132 5.00 21.72 -8.46
N GLY A 133 5.67 20.61 -8.78
CA GLY A 133 7.13 20.48 -8.65
C GLY A 133 7.58 19.96 -7.29
N ASP A 134 6.66 19.62 -6.43
CA ASP A 134 6.96 18.99 -5.14
C ASP A 134 7.42 17.54 -5.31
N HIS A 135 8.28 17.11 -4.40
CA HIS A 135 8.76 15.73 -4.30
C HIS A 135 7.96 14.94 -3.26
N VAL A 136 7.75 13.67 -3.54
CA VAL A 136 7.04 12.76 -2.62
C VAL A 136 7.94 12.40 -1.44
N ARG A 137 7.48 12.70 -0.23
CA ARG A 137 8.19 12.42 1.01
C ARG A 137 8.21 10.92 1.34
N LEU A 138 9.20 10.51 2.14
CA LEU A 138 9.36 9.12 2.60
C LEU A 138 8.08 8.55 3.21
N SER A 139 7.40 9.31 4.06
CA SER A 139 6.15 8.90 4.74
C SER A 139 4.99 8.61 3.78
N LYS A 140 5.02 9.17 2.57
CA LYS A 140 3.97 9.00 1.56
C LYS A 140 4.35 8.01 0.46
N ARG A 141 5.60 7.55 0.40
CA ARG A 141 6.07 6.57 -0.59
C ARG A 141 5.42 5.21 -0.41
N ARG A 142 5.49 4.41 -1.44
CA ARG A 142 4.89 3.08 -1.51
C ARG A 142 5.89 2.01 -1.12
N PHE A 143 5.37 1.02 -0.41
CA PHE A 143 6.07 -0.20 -0.03
C PHE A 143 5.12 -1.37 -0.24
N LEU A 144 5.64 -2.50 -0.70
CA LEU A 144 4.85 -3.73 -0.77
C LEU A 144 4.80 -4.41 0.61
N SER A 145 3.60 -4.84 0.98
CA SER A 145 3.38 -5.62 2.19
C SER A 145 3.75 -7.08 1.96
N THR A 146 4.04 -7.80 3.04
CA THR A 146 4.27 -9.25 3.01
C THR A 146 3.09 -10.07 2.49
N LYS A 147 1.87 -9.51 2.52
CA LYS A 147 0.67 -10.14 1.91
C LYS A 147 0.65 -10.04 0.39
N ARG A 148 1.39 -9.07 -0.19
CA ARG A 148 1.45 -8.84 -1.64
C ARG A 148 2.70 -9.43 -2.28
N LEU A 149 3.73 -9.66 -1.48
CA LEU A 149 4.98 -10.28 -1.93
C LEU A 149 5.49 -11.15 -0.78
N ARG A 150 5.01 -12.38 -0.70
CA ARG A 150 5.37 -13.36 0.32
C ARG A 150 6.82 -13.82 0.13
N GLY A 151 7.48 -14.18 1.22
CA GLY A 151 8.91 -14.54 1.20
C GLY A 151 9.88 -13.37 1.29
N PHE A 152 9.40 -12.13 1.15
CA PHE A 152 10.23 -10.93 1.31
C PHE A 152 9.89 -10.19 2.61
N LYS A 153 10.89 -9.61 3.25
CA LYS A 153 10.65 -8.72 4.40
C LYS A 153 9.98 -7.44 3.92
N ARG A 154 9.00 -6.97 4.72
CA ARG A 154 8.31 -5.71 4.44
C ARG A 154 9.31 -4.57 4.23
N GLY A 155 9.09 -3.77 3.17
CA GLY A 155 9.90 -2.60 2.87
C GLY A 155 11.32 -2.89 2.39
N LYS A 156 11.63 -4.14 2.02
CA LYS A 156 12.96 -4.54 1.53
C LYS A 156 12.99 -4.79 0.02
N VAL A 157 12.00 -4.26 -0.70
CA VAL A 157 11.93 -4.32 -2.17
C VAL A 157 11.80 -2.90 -2.69
N GLY A 158 12.54 -2.57 -3.74
CA GLY A 158 12.53 -1.26 -4.40
C GLY A 158 13.76 -0.41 -4.13
N PRO A 159 13.66 0.90 -4.40
CA PRO A 159 14.77 1.83 -4.36
C PRO A 159 15.52 1.87 -3.03
N ARG A 160 16.84 2.03 -3.12
CA ARG A 160 17.75 2.13 -1.98
C ARG A 160 18.57 3.40 -2.05
N ASP A 161 18.79 4.00 -0.90
CA ASP A 161 19.77 5.04 -0.69
C ASP A 161 20.83 4.51 0.29
N GLY A 162 21.98 4.10 -0.25
CA GLY A 162 22.96 3.33 0.49
C GLY A 162 22.41 1.96 0.93
N LEU A 163 22.36 1.74 2.25
CA LEU A 163 21.79 0.52 2.82
C LEU A 163 20.29 0.60 3.12
N ASP A 164 19.69 1.80 2.97
CA ASP A 164 18.32 2.07 3.36
C ASP A 164 17.34 1.90 2.21
N HIS A 165 16.28 1.16 2.46
CA HIS A 165 15.16 1.10 1.53
C HIS A 165 14.24 2.30 1.74
N VAL A 166 14.14 3.13 0.74
CA VAL A 166 13.43 4.41 0.82
C VAL A 166 12.02 4.37 0.21
N GLY A 167 11.58 3.17 -0.22
CA GLY A 167 10.31 3.04 -0.92
C GLY A 167 10.32 3.71 -2.28
N GLY A 168 9.20 3.64 -2.99
CA GLY A 168 9.08 4.23 -4.32
C GLY A 168 7.81 5.02 -4.52
N ASN A 169 7.74 5.76 -5.59
CA ASN A 169 6.54 6.47 -5.99
C ASN A 169 5.50 5.51 -6.57
N TYR A 170 5.94 4.37 -7.08
CA TYR A 170 5.10 3.36 -7.73
C TYR A 170 5.33 1.99 -7.09
N ALA A 171 4.26 1.22 -6.96
CA ALA A 171 4.30 -0.16 -6.52
C ALA A 171 3.27 -0.98 -7.30
N ALA A 172 3.66 -2.17 -7.73
CA ALA A 172 2.75 -3.12 -8.35
C ALA A 172 2.97 -4.53 -7.80
N ALA A 173 1.89 -5.31 -7.72
CA ALA A 173 1.95 -6.72 -7.38
C ALA A 173 0.89 -7.51 -8.15
N LEU A 174 1.25 -8.75 -8.50
CA LEU A 174 0.38 -9.74 -9.10
C LEU A 174 0.56 -11.05 -8.34
N ASN A 175 -0.53 -11.60 -7.83
CA ASN A 175 -0.51 -12.80 -7.03
C ASN A 175 -1.43 -13.84 -7.67
N PHE A 176 -0.94 -15.05 -7.80
CA PHE A 176 -1.72 -16.22 -8.14
C PHE A 176 -1.75 -17.15 -6.94
N GLU A 177 -2.93 -17.63 -6.57
CA GLU A 177 -3.12 -18.53 -5.45
C GLU A 177 -3.98 -19.71 -5.88
N ALA A 178 -3.65 -20.90 -5.39
CA ALA A 178 -4.47 -22.08 -5.47
C ALA A 178 -4.69 -22.60 -4.06
N ASN A 179 -5.88 -22.45 -3.53
CA ASN A 179 -6.26 -22.94 -2.22
C ASN A 179 -6.90 -24.33 -2.35
N LEU A 180 -6.45 -25.24 -1.51
CA LEU A 180 -6.81 -26.67 -1.49
C LEU A 180 -7.49 -26.99 -0.17
N PRO A 181 -8.76 -26.55 0.05
CA PRO A 181 -9.42 -26.60 1.34
C PRO A 181 -9.63 -28.03 1.88
N ASN A 182 -9.66 -29.02 1.00
CA ASN A 182 -9.94 -30.41 1.38
C ASN A 182 -8.71 -31.34 1.25
N LEU A 183 -7.50 -30.78 1.14
CA LEU A 183 -6.28 -31.59 0.99
C LEU A 183 -5.92 -32.33 2.27
N LEU A 184 -6.20 -31.73 3.43
CA LEU A 184 -5.93 -32.33 4.74
C LEU A 184 -7.25 -32.72 5.42
N PRO A 185 -7.24 -33.71 6.31
CA PRO A 185 -8.43 -34.09 7.09
C PRO A 185 -9.00 -32.88 7.86
N GLU A 186 -10.31 -32.74 7.90
CA GLU A 186 -11.03 -31.63 8.56
C GLU A 186 -10.62 -31.47 10.04
N ALA A 187 -10.27 -32.57 10.71
CA ALA A 187 -9.80 -32.54 12.09
C ALA A 187 -8.52 -31.70 12.31
N THR A 188 -7.73 -31.45 11.28
CA THR A 188 -6.51 -30.63 11.36
C THR A 188 -6.82 -29.14 11.40
N LYS A 189 -8.00 -28.71 10.98
CA LYS A 189 -8.41 -27.30 10.81
C LYS A 189 -7.37 -26.46 10.04
N THR A 190 -6.72 -27.08 9.05
CA THR A 190 -5.62 -26.49 8.28
C THR A 190 -5.91 -26.61 6.80
N ASP A 191 -5.87 -25.48 6.10
CA ASP A 191 -5.95 -25.43 4.66
C ASP A 191 -4.54 -25.31 4.06
N VAL A 192 -4.33 -25.93 2.93
CA VAL A 192 -3.08 -25.86 2.16
C VAL A 192 -3.29 -24.91 0.97
N GLY A 193 -2.34 -24.05 0.71
CA GLY A 193 -2.36 -23.18 -0.45
C GLY A 193 -0.99 -23.10 -1.12
N LEU A 194 -1.02 -23.05 -2.44
CA LEU A 194 0.13 -22.73 -3.28
C LEU A 194 -0.01 -21.29 -3.75
N PHE A 195 1.11 -20.60 -3.89
CA PHE A 195 1.10 -19.24 -4.40
C PHE A 195 2.31 -18.91 -5.26
N LEU A 196 2.12 -17.95 -6.15
CA LEU A 196 3.16 -17.35 -6.95
C LEU A 196 2.94 -15.84 -6.95
N ASP A 197 3.92 -15.11 -6.43
CA ASP A 197 3.85 -13.67 -6.25
C ASP A 197 4.89 -12.96 -7.11
N PHE A 198 4.45 -11.94 -7.83
CA PHE A 198 5.28 -10.98 -8.54
C PHE A 198 5.04 -9.59 -7.98
N GLY A 199 6.07 -8.81 -7.82
CA GLY A 199 5.91 -7.43 -7.39
C GLY A 199 7.20 -6.65 -7.45
N ASN A 200 7.05 -5.34 -7.61
CA ASN A 200 8.14 -4.39 -7.58
C ASN A 200 7.71 -3.03 -7.04
N VAL A 201 8.68 -2.24 -6.60
CA VAL A 201 8.54 -0.86 -6.17
C VAL A 201 9.61 -0.05 -6.87
N TRP A 202 9.25 1.10 -7.47
CA TRP A 202 10.19 1.91 -8.25
C TRP A 202 9.86 3.40 -8.20
N GLY A 203 10.78 4.20 -8.73
CA GLY A 203 10.69 5.66 -8.75
C GLY A 203 10.94 6.26 -7.37
N ALA A 204 11.97 7.07 -7.24
CA ALA A 204 12.27 7.79 -6.02
C ALA A 204 12.53 9.25 -6.34
N ASP A 205 11.90 10.12 -5.55
CA ASP A 205 12.16 11.55 -5.60
C ASP A 205 13.35 11.92 -4.71
N TYR A 206 13.79 13.18 -4.80
CA TYR A 206 14.93 13.82 -4.11
C TYR A 206 16.30 13.39 -4.59
N ASP A 207 16.44 12.23 -5.20
CA ASP A 207 17.69 11.79 -5.79
C ASP A 207 17.40 10.88 -7.00
N SER A 208 17.79 11.33 -8.19
CA SER A 208 17.58 10.59 -9.44
C SER A 208 18.57 9.44 -9.64
N SER A 209 19.59 9.32 -8.78
CA SER A 209 20.54 8.22 -8.81
C SER A 209 20.05 6.98 -8.04
N ILE A 210 18.92 7.10 -7.34
CA ILE A 210 18.31 6.01 -6.57
C ILE A 210 17.36 5.24 -7.48
N GLU A 211 17.67 3.98 -7.79
CA GLU A 211 16.85 3.04 -8.56
C GLU A 211 16.39 1.87 -7.69
#